data_8552786fc8566a86e30346461af5da24
#
_entry.id   8552786fc8566a86e30346461af5da24
#
_cell.length_a   1.000
_cell.length_b   1.000
_cell.length_c   1.000
_cell.angle_alpha   90.00
_cell.angle_beta   90.00
_cell.angle_gamma   90.00
#
_symmetry.space_group_name_H-M   'P 1'
#
loop_
_entity.id
_entity.type
_entity.pdbx_description
1 polymer ?
#
loop_
_entity_poly.entity_id
_entity_poly.type
_entity_poly.pdbx_seq_one_letter_code
_entity_poly.pdbx_strand_id
1 'polypeptide(L)'
;YGGKVFVDDIEVRHVEVDDLCRKVGIVFQNPFNQVTGSKLTVYEEIAFGLENFGIPRDEMIRRIDRSLEELDIVRFKDRAPFDLSGGQMQRMAIASIIAMEPEVIILDEPTSQLDPQGSEEVFRAVQRLSRQGITIIMAEHKMEKIAAYSDRVMLLDDGKLVDFDAPGAIFSRNDLKEHGVIAPSYTRICRELGIKTKEKGQYPVTLEEAGALLTYGQEGTV
;
A
#
# COMPACT_ATOMS: atom_id res chain seq x y z
N TYR A 1 9.58 -1.27 23.34
CA TYR A 1 10.57 -1.42 22.29
C TYR A 1 11.84 -0.63 22.63
N GLY A 2 12.98 -1.05 22.09
CA GLY A 2 14.24 -0.31 22.18
C GLY A 2 14.42 0.56 20.93
N GLY A 3 15.13 1.70 21.08
CA GLY A 3 15.36 2.63 19.96
C GLY A 3 14.38 3.81 19.95
N LYS A 4 14.47 4.61 18.88
CA LYS A 4 13.70 5.84 18.67
C LYS A 4 13.01 5.81 17.32
N VAL A 5 11.81 6.32 17.26
CA VAL A 5 11.04 6.52 16.02
C VAL A 5 10.73 8.00 15.90
N PHE A 6 10.92 8.56 14.71
CA PHE A 6 10.69 9.95 14.42
C PHE A 6 9.66 10.08 13.28
N VAL A 7 8.79 11.08 13.42
CA VAL A 7 7.92 11.57 12.35
C VAL A 7 8.17 13.08 12.26
N ASP A 8 8.64 13.56 11.11
CA ASP A 8 9.06 14.97 10.90
C ASP A 8 10.01 15.48 11.99
N ASP A 9 11.10 14.77 12.25
CA ASP A 9 12.10 15.13 13.26
C ASP A 9 11.61 15.16 14.72
N ILE A 10 10.35 14.80 14.98
CA ILE A 10 9.80 14.73 16.33
C ILE A 10 9.79 13.27 16.79
N GLU A 11 10.41 12.98 17.93
CA GLU A 11 10.39 11.64 18.52
C GLU A 11 8.98 11.27 18.97
N VAL A 12 8.43 10.17 18.42
CA VAL A 12 7.04 9.72 18.64
C VAL A 12 6.68 9.57 20.12
N ARG A 13 7.64 9.27 20.99
CA ARG A 13 7.41 9.16 22.46
C ARG A 13 7.04 10.49 23.13
N HIS A 14 7.32 11.60 22.47
CA HIS A 14 7.11 12.94 23.01
C HIS A 14 5.94 13.67 22.33
N VAL A 15 5.18 12.96 21.50
CA VAL A 15 4.03 13.51 20.77
C VAL A 15 2.75 12.99 21.43
N GLU A 16 1.77 13.86 21.61
CA GLU A 16 0.42 13.43 21.99
C GLU A 16 -0.19 12.57 20.88
N VAL A 17 -0.97 11.57 21.27
CA VAL A 17 -1.55 10.59 20.34
C VAL A 17 -2.40 11.29 19.28
N ASP A 18 -3.16 12.29 19.67
CA ASP A 18 -4.04 13.06 18.77
C ASP A 18 -3.25 13.76 17.67
N ASP A 19 -2.12 14.36 18.01
CA ASP A 19 -1.24 15.03 17.03
C ASP A 19 -0.59 14.03 16.07
N LEU A 20 -0.19 12.87 16.59
CA LEU A 20 0.37 11.80 15.77
C LEU A 20 -0.68 11.22 14.80
N CYS A 21 -1.91 11.00 15.24
CA CYS A 21 -2.99 10.47 14.43
C CYS A 21 -3.43 11.43 13.30
N ARG A 22 -3.12 12.72 13.41
CA ARG A 22 -3.32 13.69 12.31
C ARG A 22 -2.30 13.55 11.20
N LYS A 23 -1.09 13.03 11.52
CA LYS A 23 0.00 12.88 10.56
C LYS A 23 0.11 11.47 10.00
N VAL A 24 -0.17 10.46 10.81
CA VAL A 24 0.05 9.06 10.46
C VAL A 24 -1.24 8.27 10.63
N GLY A 25 -1.75 7.76 9.52
CA GLY A 25 -2.87 6.83 9.50
C GLY A 25 -2.38 5.38 9.42
N ILE A 26 -3.09 4.46 10.04
CA ILE A 26 -2.83 3.02 9.94
C ILE A 26 -4.07 2.28 9.48
N VAL A 27 -3.88 1.34 8.55
CA VAL A 27 -4.91 0.40 8.08
C VAL A 27 -4.46 -1.01 8.43
N PHE A 28 -5.27 -1.70 9.20
CA PHE A 28 -4.98 -3.05 9.69
C PHE A 28 -5.26 -4.12 8.62
N GLN A 29 -4.57 -5.25 8.73
CA GLN A 29 -4.76 -6.44 7.90
C GLN A 29 -6.23 -6.90 7.85
N ASN A 30 -6.90 -6.92 8.99
CA ASN A 30 -8.31 -7.22 9.07
C ASN A 30 -9.13 -5.93 9.19
N PRO A 31 -9.87 -5.52 8.14
CA PRO A 31 -10.63 -4.27 8.15
C PRO A 31 -11.74 -4.26 9.23
N PHE A 32 -12.22 -5.40 9.67
CA PHE A 32 -13.20 -5.48 10.76
C PHE A 32 -12.68 -4.92 12.08
N ASN A 33 -11.36 -4.95 12.31
CA ASN A 33 -10.76 -4.37 13.50
C ASN A 33 -10.76 -2.82 13.51
N GLN A 34 -11.04 -2.22 12.35
CA GLN A 34 -11.05 -0.77 12.16
C GLN A 34 -12.47 -0.19 12.19
N VAL A 35 -13.48 -1.04 11.92
CA VAL A 35 -14.87 -0.61 11.93
C VAL A 35 -15.33 -0.40 13.36
N THR A 36 -15.91 0.77 13.66
CA THR A 36 -16.37 1.12 15.01
C THR A 36 -17.55 0.28 15.46
N GLY A 37 -18.38 -0.20 14.52
CA GLY A 37 -19.61 -0.93 14.78
C GLY A 37 -20.74 -0.09 15.40
N SER A 38 -20.53 1.20 15.57
CA SER A 38 -21.50 2.14 16.15
C SER A 38 -22.25 2.97 15.11
N LYS A 39 -21.80 2.94 13.87
CA LYS A 39 -22.34 3.71 12.76
C LYS A 39 -23.20 2.83 11.84
N LEU A 40 -24.28 3.39 11.33
CA LEU A 40 -25.26 2.66 10.52
C LEU A 40 -24.89 2.56 9.04
N THR A 41 -24.11 3.54 8.56
CA THR A 41 -23.75 3.62 7.14
C THR A 41 -22.24 3.75 6.96
N VAL A 42 -21.75 3.37 5.76
CA VAL A 42 -20.37 3.62 5.32
C VAL A 42 -20.00 5.09 5.44
N TYR A 43 -20.92 5.99 5.08
CA TYR A 43 -20.70 7.42 5.16
C TYR A 43 -20.42 7.89 6.60
N GLU A 44 -21.25 7.43 7.55
CA GLU A 44 -21.09 7.75 8.96
C GLU A 44 -19.82 7.10 9.56
N GLU A 45 -19.45 5.90 9.11
CA GLU A 45 -18.24 5.22 9.55
C GLU A 45 -16.98 6.02 9.14
N ILE A 46 -16.95 6.54 7.90
CA ILE A 46 -15.87 7.42 7.44
C ILE A 46 -15.87 8.75 8.21
N ALA A 47 -17.04 9.29 8.54
CA ALA A 47 -17.17 10.54 9.29
C ALA A 47 -16.61 10.44 10.72
N PHE A 48 -16.58 9.25 11.33
CA PHE A 48 -16.26 9.05 12.74
C PHE A 48 -14.90 9.65 13.15
N GLY A 49 -13.84 9.42 12.37
CA GLY A 49 -12.52 9.99 12.64
C GLY A 49 -12.50 11.52 12.55
N LEU A 50 -13.22 12.07 11.58
CA LEU A 50 -13.34 13.52 11.38
C LEU A 50 -14.15 14.20 12.52
N GLU A 51 -15.21 13.53 13.01
CA GLU A 51 -15.97 13.98 14.17
C GLU A 51 -15.07 14.08 15.41
N ASN A 52 -14.25 13.07 15.67
CA ASN A 52 -13.32 13.05 16.79
C ASN A 52 -12.27 14.16 16.70
N PHE A 53 -11.84 14.51 15.48
CA PHE A 53 -10.90 15.63 15.26
C PHE A 53 -11.56 17.00 15.29
N GLY A 54 -12.89 17.08 15.47
CA GLY A 54 -13.64 18.34 15.50
C GLY A 54 -13.63 19.08 14.17
N ILE A 55 -13.56 18.37 13.04
CA ILE A 55 -13.58 18.97 11.72
C ILE A 55 -14.94 19.60 11.45
N PRO A 56 -15.02 20.86 10.92
CA PRO A 56 -16.28 21.50 10.60
C PRO A 56 -17.11 20.70 9.58
N ARG A 57 -18.44 20.70 9.75
CA ARG A 57 -19.35 19.86 8.98
C ARG A 57 -19.16 19.97 7.45
N ASP A 58 -19.04 21.18 6.93
CA ASP A 58 -18.91 21.39 5.49
C ASP A 58 -17.59 20.82 4.95
N GLU A 59 -16.53 20.87 5.75
CA GLU A 59 -15.25 20.27 5.46
C GLU A 59 -15.34 18.74 5.53
N MET A 60 -16.00 18.18 6.56
CA MET A 60 -16.22 16.74 6.66
C MET A 60 -16.91 16.18 5.41
N ILE A 61 -18.00 16.82 4.96
CA ILE A 61 -18.72 16.40 3.75
C ILE A 61 -17.77 16.33 2.56
N ARG A 62 -16.97 17.38 2.33
CA ARG A 62 -16.02 17.42 1.20
C ARG A 62 -14.97 16.30 1.27
N ARG A 63 -14.41 16.05 2.44
CA ARG A 63 -13.38 15.00 2.64
C ARG A 63 -13.96 13.61 2.50
N ILE A 64 -15.17 13.37 3.03
CA ILE A 64 -15.84 12.07 2.90
C ILE A 64 -16.18 11.78 1.44
N ASP A 65 -16.83 12.73 0.74
CA ASP A 65 -17.21 12.55 -0.66
C ASP A 65 -15.97 12.27 -1.52
N ARG A 66 -14.90 13.04 -1.33
CA ARG A 66 -13.61 12.82 -2.02
C ARG A 66 -13.04 11.42 -1.73
N SER A 67 -13.01 10.99 -0.47
CA SER A 67 -12.47 9.68 -0.10
C SER A 67 -13.27 8.52 -0.69
N LEU A 68 -14.59 8.66 -0.75
CA LEU A 68 -15.49 7.69 -1.40
C LEU A 68 -15.22 7.58 -2.91
N GLU A 69 -14.97 8.69 -3.58
CA GLU A 69 -14.63 8.73 -5.01
C GLU A 69 -13.26 8.10 -5.27
N GLU A 70 -12.24 8.46 -4.50
CA GLU A 70 -10.88 7.95 -4.64
C GLU A 70 -10.80 6.43 -4.48
N LEU A 71 -11.63 5.85 -3.61
CA LEU A 71 -11.70 4.42 -3.37
C LEU A 71 -12.76 3.68 -4.21
N ASP A 72 -13.51 4.39 -5.07
CA ASP A 72 -14.60 3.84 -5.90
C ASP A 72 -15.66 3.08 -5.06
N ILE A 73 -16.11 3.71 -3.97
CA ILE A 73 -17.12 3.16 -3.07
C ILE A 73 -18.34 4.07 -2.85
N VAL A 74 -18.48 5.14 -3.63
CA VAL A 74 -19.61 6.08 -3.56
C VAL A 74 -20.97 5.38 -3.56
N ARG A 75 -21.13 4.35 -4.40
CA ARG A 75 -22.37 3.54 -4.52
C ARG A 75 -22.74 2.76 -3.28
N PHE A 76 -21.84 2.66 -2.31
CA PHE A 76 -22.04 1.92 -1.07
C PHE A 76 -22.21 2.83 0.15
N LYS A 77 -22.19 4.15 -0.02
CA LYS A 77 -22.16 5.13 1.09
C LYS A 77 -23.31 4.99 2.09
N ASP A 78 -24.50 4.58 1.60
CA ASP A 78 -25.72 4.42 2.41
C ASP A 78 -25.93 2.98 2.91
N ARG A 79 -24.99 2.04 2.62
CA ARG A 79 -25.05 0.66 3.12
C ARG A 79 -24.49 0.57 4.53
N ALA A 80 -24.95 -0.44 5.27
CA ALA A 80 -24.30 -0.79 6.52
C ALA A 80 -22.87 -1.32 6.25
N PRO A 81 -21.88 -0.94 7.06
CA PRO A 81 -20.51 -1.41 6.88
C PRO A 81 -20.39 -2.94 6.79
N PHE A 82 -21.15 -3.67 7.60
CA PHE A 82 -21.11 -5.14 7.63
C PHE A 82 -21.77 -5.84 6.44
N ASP A 83 -22.49 -5.11 5.58
CA ASP A 83 -23.06 -5.61 4.33
C ASP A 83 -22.07 -5.52 3.15
N LEU A 84 -20.85 -5.05 3.40
CA LEU A 84 -19.80 -4.94 2.40
C LEU A 84 -19.06 -6.26 2.21
N SER A 85 -18.61 -6.53 0.98
CA SER A 85 -17.63 -7.59 0.74
C SER A 85 -16.27 -7.23 1.37
N GLY A 86 -15.38 -8.22 1.57
CA GLY A 86 -14.06 -7.98 2.14
C GLY A 86 -13.29 -6.85 1.44
N GLY A 87 -13.25 -6.83 0.10
CA GLY A 87 -12.59 -5.77 -0.67
C GLY A 87 -13.27 -4.40 -0.56
N GLN A 88 -14.60 -4.37 -0.45
CA GLN A 88 -15.34 -3.13 -0.21
C GLN A 88 -15.08 -2.60 1.21
N MET A 89 -15.08 -3.49 2.20
CA MET A 89 -14.76 -3.17 3.58
C MET A 89 -13.33 -2.62 3.71
N GLN A 90 -12.36 -3.24 3.05
CA GLN A 90 -10.97 -2.78 3.05
C GLN A 90 -10.85 -1.38 2.42
N ARG A 91 -11.54 -1.13 1.32
CA ARG A 91 -11.55 0.20 0.69
C ARG A 91 -12.24 1.24 1.58
N MET A 92 -13.30 0.88 2.29
CA MET A 92 -13.92 1.75 3.30
C MET A 92 -12.96 2.06 4.44
N ALA A 93 -12.22 1.06 4.95
CA ALA A 93 -11.21 1.25 5.99
C ALA A 93 -10.09 2.20 5.52
N ILE A 94 -9.64 2.08 4.27
CA ILE A 94 -8.69 3.03 3.68
C ILE A 94 -9.35 4.42 3.54
N ALA A 95 -10.60 4.50 3.07
CA ALA A 95 -11.33 5.77 2.92
C ALA A 95 -11.46 6.53 4.24
N SER A 96 -11.72 5.84 5.36
CA SER A 96 -11.81 6.47 6.68
C SER A 96 -10.47 7.10 7.12
N ILE A 97 -9.36 6.51 6.71
CA ILE A 97 -8.03 7.05 7.02
C ILE A 97 -7.69 8.24 6.11
N ILE A 98 -7.90 8.13 4.79
CA ILE A 98 -7.54 9.22 3.88
C ILE A 98 -8.44 10.46 4.04
N ALA A 99 -9.69 10.28 4.49
CA ALA A 99 -10.56 11.41 4.83
C ALA A 99 -9.95 12.31 5.92
N MET A 100 -9.11 11.76 6.80
CA MET A 100 -8.39 12.54 7.81
C MET A 100 -7.20 13.32 7.23
N GLU A 101 -6.84 13.10 5.95
CA GLU A 101 -5.74 13.75 5.22
C GLU A 101 -4.37 13.59 5.93
N PRO A 102 -3.94 12.37 6.25
CA PRO A 102 -2.64 12.14 6.87
C PRO A 102 -1.50 12.36 5.85
N GLU A 103 -0.31 12.66 6.35
CA GLU A 103 0.91 12.77 5.55
C GLU A 103 1.52 11.40 5.22
N VAL A 104 1.31 10.43 6.11
CA VAL A 104 1.81 9.05 5.99
C VAL A 104 0.68 8.05 6.23
N ILE A 105 0.57 7.03 5.40
CA ILE A 105 -0.35 5.91 5.60
C ILE A 105 0.47 4.62 5.71
N ILE A 106 0.23 3.88 6.79
CA ILE A 106 0.79 2.55 7.02
C ILE A 106 -0.29 1.52 6.69
N LEU A 107 0.02 0.58 5.81
CA LEU A 107 -0.88 -0.49 5.39
C LEU A 107 -0.27 -1.84 5.78
N ASP A 108 -0.93 -2.55 6.68
CA ASP A 108 -0.49 -3.87 7.14
C ASP A 108 -1.25 -4.96 6.38
N GLU A 109 -0.59 -5.58 5.40
CA GLU A 109 -1.15 -6.62 4.53
C GLU A 109 -2.57 -6.32 4.00
N PRO A 110 -2.81 -5.16 3.38
CA PRO A 110 -4.17 -4.70 3.07
C PRO A 110 -4.88 -5.56 2.03
N THR A 111 -4.20 -6.53 1.43
CA THR A 111 -4.77 -7.38 0.39
C THR A 111 -4.77 -8.87 0.72
N SER A 112 -4.39 -9.26 1.94
CA SER A 112 -4.23 -10.67 2.35
C SER A 112 -5.52 -11.48 2.29
N GLN A 113 -6.69 -10.84 2.54
CA GLN A 113 -8.01 -11.48 2.59
C GLN A 113 -8.85 -11.22 1.33
N LEU A 114 -8.23 -10.66 0.28
CA LEU A 114 -8.95 -10.25 -0.93
C LEU A 114 -8.72 -11.22 -2.08
N ASP A 115 -9.74 -11.34 -2.92
CA ASP A 115 -9.62 -11.97 -4.23
C ASP A 115 -8.67 -11.16 -5.15
N PRO A 116 -8.25 -11.71 -6.29
CA PRO A 116 -7.34 -11.00 -7.19
C PRO A 116 -7.86 -9.65 -7.67
N GLN A 117 -9.18 -9.54 -7.92
CA GLN A 117 -9.79 -8.29 -8.37
C GLN A 117 -9.80 -7.23 -7.26
N GLY A 118 -10.26 -7.58 -6.07
CA GLY A 118 -10.28 -6.68 -4.91
C GLY A 118 -8.86 -6.21 -4.54
N SER A 119 -7.88 -7.12 -4.62
CA SER A 119 -6.48 -6.79 -4.42
C SER A 119 -5.99 -5.75 -5.43
N GLU A 120 -6.29 -5.93 -6.71
CA GLU A 120 -5.92 -4.97 -7.77
C GLU A 120 -6.54 -3.59 -7.55
N GLU A 121 -7.81 -3.56 -7.14
CA GLU A 121 -8.53 -2.31 -6.85
C GLU A 121 -7.89 -1.53 -5.69
N VAL A 122 -7.45 -2.23 -4.62
CA VAL A 122 -6.72 -1.63 -3.50
C VAL A 122 -5.37 -1.08 -3.96
N PHE A 123 -4.56 -1.85 -4.71
CA PHE A 123 -3.26 -1.36 -5.20
C PHE A 123 -3.39 -0.13 -6.10
N ARG A 124 -4.40 -0.10 -6.97
CA ARG A 124 -4.67 1.08 -7.81
C ARG A 124 -5.07 2.30 -6.98
N ALA A 125 -5.87 2.11 -5.92
CA ALA A 125 -6.21 3.18 -5.01
C ALA A 125 -4.97 3.72 -4.30
N VAL A 126 -4.15 2.84 -3.72
CA VAL A 126 -2.88 3.18 -3.07
C VAL A 126 -1.95 3.94 -4.02
N GLN A 127 -1.83 3.50 -5.28
CA GLN A 127 -1.02 4.20 -6.28
C GLN A 127 -1.54 5.62 -6.56
N ARG A 128 -2.86 5.82 -6.62
CA ARG A 128 -3.43 7.16 -6.78
C ARG A 128 -3.06 8.08 -5.61
N LEU A 129 -3.16 7.57 -4.38
CA LEU A 129 -2.80 8.32 -3.17
C LEU A 129 -1.30 8.70 -3.15
N SER A 130 -0.42 7.76 -3.50
CA SER A 130 1.02 8.03 -3.62
C SER A 130 1.31 9.14 -4.63
N ARG A 131 0.64 9.13 -5.79
CA ARG A 131 0.76 10.20 -6.80
C ARG A 131 0.25 11.56 -6.35
N GLN A 132 -0.59 11.62 -5.33
CA GLN A 132 -1.05 12.85 -4.69
C GLN A 132 -0.08 13.37 -3.63
N GLY A 133 1.03 12.67 -3.39
CA GLY A 133 2.08 13.07 -2.46
C GLY A 133 1.98 12.45 -1.07
N ILE A 134 1.03 11.55 -0.83
CA ILE A 134 0.93 10.82 0.44
C ILE A 134 2.05 9.78 0.49
N THR A 135 2.80 9.76 1.59
CA THR A 135 3.80 8.71 1.83
C THR A 135 3.11 7.42 2.25
N ILE A 136 3.39 6.32 1.53
CA ILE A 136 2.79 5.02 1.81
C ILE A 136 3.87 4.04 2.27
N ILE A 137 3.66 3.43 3.43
CA ILE A 137 4.46 2.31 3.94
C ILE A 137 3.56 1.08 3.95
N MET A 138 3.93 0.03 3.23
CA MET A 138 3.11 -1.17 3.10
C MET A 138 3.90 -2.42 3.43
N ALA A 139 3.39 -3.26 4.32
CA ALA A 139 3.81 -4.65 4.46
C ALA A 139 2.94 -5.52 3.54
N GLU A 140 3.55 -6.36 2.71
CA GLU A 140 2.85 -7.17 1.71
C GLU A 140 3.67 -8.42 1.34
N HIS A 141 2.97 -9.50 0.91
CA HIS A 141 3.58 -10.76 0.48
C HIS A 141 3.52 -11.00 -1.03
N LYS A 142 2.76 -10.18 -1.76
CA LYS A 142 2.58 -10.32 -3.22
C LYS A 142 3.74 -9.64 -3.94
N MET A 143 4.85 -10.35 -4.15
CA MET A 143 6.11 -9.79 -4.66
C MET A 143 5.94 -9.13 -6.03
N GLU A 144 5.07 -9.66 -6.90
CA GLU A 144 4.73 -9.03 -8.18
C GLU A 144 4.08 -7.64 -7.99
N LYS A 145 3.26 -7.49 -6.93
CA LYS A 145 2.62 -6.22 -6.61
C LYS A 145 3.62 -5.25 -5.98
N ILE A 146 4.42 -5.71 -5.02
CA ILE A 146 5.49 -4.89 -4.46
C ILE A 146 6.38 -4.37 -5.58
N ALA A 147 6.80 -5.24 -6.51
CA ALA A 147 7.66 -4.87 -7.62
C ALA A 147 7.04 -3.83 -8.57
N ALA A 148 5.71 -3.91 -8.79
CA ALA A 148 5.01 -3.04 -9.73
C ALA A 148 4.55 -1.70 -9.15
N TYR A 149 4.34 -1.63 -7.83
CA TYR A 149 3.67 -0.50 -7.20
C TYR A 149 4.54 0.29 -6.22
N SER A 150 5.72 -0.21 -5.81
CA SER A 150 6.59 0.51 -4.87
C SER A 150 7.77 1.20 -5.56
N ASP A 151 8.12 2.37 -5.03
CA ASP A 151 9.31 3.12 -5.44
C ASP A 151 10.57 2.52 -4.80
N ARG A 152 10.44 2.03 -3.57
CA ARG A 152 11.51 1.39 -2.79
C ARG A 152 10.98 0.18 -2.02
N VAL A 153 11.84 -0.81 -1.85
CA VAL A 153 11.55 -2.03 -1.09
C VAL A 153 12.51 -2.13 0.09
N MET A 154 11.96 -2.32 1.28
CA MET A 154 12.71 -2.61 2.49
C MET A 154 12.70 -4.11 2.73
N LEU A 155 13.87 -4.74 2.72
CA LEU A 155 14.04 -6.15 3.06
C LEU A 155 14.42 -6.26 4.52
N LEU A 156 13.54 -6.89 5.30
CA LEU A 156 13.75 -7.15 6.72
C LEU A 156 13.88 -8.66 6.96
N ASP A 157 14.83 -9.06 7.80
CA ASP A 157 15.01 -10.44 8.21
C ASP A 157 15.41 -10.49 9.70
N ASP A 158 14.72 -11.30 10.48
CA ASP A 158 14.90 -11.43 11.93
C ASP A 158 14.99 -10.09 12.66
N GLY A 159 14.10 -9.14 12.29
CA GLY A 159 14.03 -7.81 12.88
C GLY A 159 15.17 -6.86 12.49
N LYS A 160 16.00 -7.23 11.50
CA LYS A 160 17.11 -6.41 11.00
C LYS A 160 16.85 -5.95 9.59
N LEU A 161 17.27 -4.73 9.30
CA LEU A 161 17.30 -4.21 7.94
C LEU A 161 18.45 -4.88 7.17
N VAL A 162 18.09 -5.66 6.16
CA VAL A 162 19.06 -6.32 5.25
C VAL A 162 19.41 -5.36 4.11
N ASP A 163 18.39 -4.72 3.51
CA ASP A 163 18.59 -3.79 2.39
C ASP A 163 17.38 -2.86 2.22
N PHE A 164 17.59 -1.70 1.57
CA PHE A 164 16.53 -0.74 1.26
C PHE A 164 16.84 0.01 -0.03
N ASP A 165 16.28 -0.47 -1.15
CA ASP A 165 16.57 0.08 -2.48
C ASP A 165 15.36 -0.07 -3.43
N ALA A 166 15.51 0.35 -4.68
CA ALA A 166 14.52 0.15 -5.74
C ALA A 166 14.22 -1.34 -5.96
N PRO A 167 12.99 -1.70 -6.40
CA PRO A 167 12.59 -3.08 -6.60
C PRO A 167 13.56 -3.88 -7.47
N GLY A 168 14.08 -3.28 -8.56
CA GLY A 168 15.04 -3.93 -9.44
C GLY A 168 16.34 -4.34 -8.73
N ALA A 169 16.84 -3.52 -7.81
CA ALA A 169 18.05 -3.84 -7.02
C ALA A 169 17.75 -4.96 -6.03
N ILE A 170 16.67 -4.83 -5.25
CA ILE A 170 16.31 -5.82 -4.23
C ILE A 170 16.02 -7.17 -4.85
N PHE A 171 15.15 -7.26 -5.87
CA PHE A 171 14.77 -8.53 -6.47
C PHE A 171 15.86 -9.15 -7.37
N SER A 172 16.91 -8.39 -7.71
CA SER A 172 18.09 -8.94 -8.40
C SER A 172 19.12 -9.57 -7.47
N ARG A 173 18.98 -9.50 -6.16
CA ARG A 173 19.85 -10.14 -5.18
C ARG A 173 19.83 -11.66 -5.34
N ASN A 174 20.96 -12.32 -5.07
CA ASN A 174 21.09 -13.78 -5.17
C ASN A 174 20.69 -14.50 -3.87
N ASP A 175 20.72 -13.78 -2.75
CA ASP A 175 20.51 -14.26 -1.39
C ASP A 175 19.07 -14.16 -0.87
N LEU A 176 18.12 -13.67 -1.69
CA LEU A 176 16.72 -13.48 -1.27
C LEU A 176 16.09 -14.72 -0.62
N LYS A 177 16.44 -15.91 -1.11
CA LYS A 177 15.91 -17.17 -0.55
C LYS A 177 16.40 -17.44 0.88
N GLU A 178 17.58 -16.95 1.23
CA GLU A 178 18.15 -17.05 2.58
C GLU A 178 17.33 -16.20 3.57
N HIS A 179 16.70 -15.12 3.06
CA HIS A 179 15.80 -14.23 3.80
C HIS A 179 14.31 -14.60 3.65
N GLY A 180 14.00 -15.81 3.14
CA GLY A 180 12.60 -16.26 2.99
C GLY A 180 11.82 -15.57 1.88
N VAL A 181 12.48 -14.80 1.01
CA VAL A 181 11.82 -14.04 -0.08
C VAL A 181 12.04 -14.73 -1.43
N ILE A 182 10.95 -14.81 -2.21
CA ILE A 182 10.99 -15.33 -3.58
C ILE A 182 10.77 -14.14 -4.53
N ALA A 183 11.75 -13.87 -5.41
CA ALA A 183 11.60 -12.80 -6.41
C ALA A 183 10.39 -13.02 -7.33
N PRO A 184 9.82 -11.95 -7.93
CA PRO A 184 8.75 -12.04 -8.91
C PRO A 184 9.01 -13.09 -10.00
N SER A 185 7.96 -13.70 -10.52
CA SER A 185 8.04 -14.78 -11.51
C SER A 185 8.82 -14.32 -12.76
N TYR A 186 8.59 -13.10 -13.22
CA TYR A 186 9.29 -12.50 -14.36
C TYR A 186 10.79 -12.38 -14.10
N THR A 187 11.18 -11.93 -12.91
CA THR A 187 12.57 -11.80 -12.48
C THR A 187 13.27 -13.17 -12.50
N ARG A 188 12.60 -14.21 -11.99
CA ARG A 188 13.15 -15.58 -11.95
C ARG A 188 13.35 -16.13 -13.36
N ILE A 189 12.35 -15.99 -14.24
CA ILE A 189 12.45 -16.44 -15.64
C ILE A 189 13.60 -15.72 -16.35
N CYS A 190 13.67 -14.39 -16.26
CA CYS A 190 14.73 -13.61 -16.89
C CYS A 190 16.12 -13.94 -16.31
N ARG A 191 16.21 -14.28 -15.02
CA ARG A 191 17.45 -14.74 -14.40
C ARG A 191 17.94 -16.05 -15.00
N GLU A 192 17.05 -17.03 -15.16
CA GLU A 192 17.41 -18.34 -15.80
C GLU A 192 17.84 -18.17 -17.26
N LEU A 193 17.25 -17.21 -17.96
CA LEU A 193 17.59 -16.90 -19.36
C LEU A 193 18.79 -15.95 -19.48
N GLY A 194 19.35 -15.43 -18.39
CA GLY A 194 20.44 -14.45 -18.41
C GLY A 194 20.07 -13.08 -18.95
N ILE A 195 18.76 -12.75 -19.03
CA ILE A 195 18.24 -11.52 -19.61
C ILE A 195 18.21 -10.43 -18.55
N LYS A 196 18.99 -9.37 -18.75
CA LYS A 196 19.10 -8.22 -17.83
C LYS A 196 18.73 -6.91 -18.53
N THR A 197 18.33 -5.92 -17.72
CA THR A 197 18.11 -4.55 -18.20
C THR A 197 19.44 -3.94 -18.65
N LYS A 198 19.42 -3.20 -19.75
CA LYS A 198 20.64 -2.63 -20.35
C LYS A 198 21.30 -1.58 -19.45
N GLU A 199 20.50 -0.76 -18.78
CA GLU A 199 21.00 0.41 -18.03
C GLU A 199 21.64 0.05 -16.69
N LYS A 200 21.06 -0.89 -15.94
CA LYS A 200 21.50 -1.21 -14.58
C LYS A 200 22.03 -2.63 -14.38
N GLY A 201 21.97 -3.48 -15.42
CA GLY A 201 22.38 -4.88 -15.31
C GLY A 201 21.56 -5.70 -14.31
N GLN A 202 20.38 -5.17 -13.90
CA GLN A 202 19.43 -5.83 -13.01
C GLN A 202 18.46 -6.71 -13.81
N TYR A 203 17.75 -7.58 -13.14
CA TYR A 203 16.68 -8.35 -13.78
C TYR A 203 15.39 -7.54 -13.81
N PRO A 204 14.54 -7.70 -14.85
CA PRO A 204 13.24 -7.06 -14.89
C PRO A 204 12.35 -7.57 -13.76
N VAL A 205 11.54 -6.68 -13.18
CA VAL A 205 10.72 -6.99 -12.02
C VAL A 205 9.22 -6.89 -12.31
N THR A 206 8.85 -6.42 -13.52
CA THR A 206 7.47 -6.39 -13.98
C THR A 206 7.30 -7.19 -15.28
N LEU A 207 6.06 -7.56 -15.59
CA LEU A 207 5.72 -8.23 -16.84
C LEU A 207 6.07 -7.35 -18.05
N GLU A 208 5.82 -6.05 -17.96
CA GLU A 208 6.08 -5.09 -19.03
C GLU A 208 7.58 -5.00 -19.33
N GLU A 209 8.43 -4.85 -18.32
CA GLU A 209 9.89 -4.84 -18.48
C GLU A 209 10.41 -6.14 -19.07
N ALA A 210 9.92 -7.29 -18.59
CA ALA A 210 10.33 -8.60 -19.11
C ALA A 210 9.89 -8.79 -20.56
N GLY A 211 8.66 -8.41 -20.91
CA GLY A 211 8.11 -8.48 -22.26
C GLY A 211 8.90 -7.62 -23.24
N ALA A 212 9.24 -6.39 -22.87
CA ALA A 212 10.05 -5.51 -23.70
C ALA A 212 11.42 -6.11 -24.02
N LEU A 213 12.10 -6.73 -23.06
CA LEU A 213 13.41 -7.34 -23.26
C LEU A 213 13.36 -8.63 -24.10
N LEU A 214 12.31 -9.44 -23.94
CA LEU A 214 12.12 -10.68 -24.68
C LEU A 214 11.79 -10.41 -26.15
N THR A 215 11.04 -9.35 -26.45
CA THR A 215 10.66 -8.98 -27.83
C THR A 215 11.86 -8.44 -28.62
N TYR A 216 12.71 -7.61 -27.98
CA TYR A 216 13.93 -7.09 -28.62
C TYR A 216 15.00 -8.15 -28.86
N GLY A 217 15.00 -9.25 -28.10
CA GLY A 217 15.96 -10.37 -28.30
C GLY A 217 15.68 -11.19 -29.54
N GLN A 218 14.49 -11.11 -30.15
CA GLN A 218 14.14 -11.83 -31.37
C GLN A 218 14.50 -11.09 -32.67
N GLU A 219 14.68 -9.76 -32.63
CA GLU A 219 15.05 -8.97 -33.80
C GLU A 219 16.56 -8.95 -34.08
N GLY A 220 17.38 -9.55 -33.23
CA GLY A 220 18.84 -9.59 -33.36
C GLY A 220 19.42 -10.90 -33.92
N THR A 221 18.57 -11.82 -34.38
CA THR A 221 19.03 -13.12 -34.95
C THR A 221 18.41 -13.33 -36.34
N VAL A 222 18.85 -12.54 -37.29
CA VAL A 222 18.73 -12.81 -38.75
C VAL A 222 20.09 -12.54 -39.38
#